data_47de99d462cf5db9fe5141cc7c9411cd
#
_entry.id   47de99d462cf5db9fe5141cc7c9411cd
#
_cell.length_a   1.000
_cell.length_b   1.000
_cell.length_c   1.000
_cell.angle_alpha   90.00
_cell.angle_beta   90.00
_cell.angle_gamma   90.00
#
_symmetry.space_group_name_H-M   'P 1'
#
loop_
_entity.id
_entity.type
_entity.pdbx_description
1 polymer ?
#
loop_
_entity_poly.entity_id
_entity_poly.type
_entity_poly.pdbx_seq_one_letter_code
_entity_poly.pdbx_strand_id
1 'polypeptide(L)'
;MKKLISILTAVLTLSIVASASVTENSVEYDLYQQNAVIHISNRSDYTITVKVMRISGGLYATRTIGPRGSSSVSFEKSGDFYTKTKAEKGLETLYKKGSSFNVYCEADGYTEGALEFYVSGYGSSGQSISRAEFEKNY
;
A
#
# COMPACT_ATOMS: atom_id res chain seq x y z
N MET A 1 -13.62 -20.49 26.78
CA MET A 1 -12.51 -19.61 26.38
C MET A 1 -12.85 -18.95 25.07
N LYS A 2 -12.90 -17.63 25.06
CA LYS A 2 -13.11 -16.90 23.82
C LYS A 2 -11.78 -16.85 23.08
N LYS A 3 -11.75 -17.39 21.88
CA LYS A 3 -10.59 -17.20 21.00
C LYS A 3 -10.58 -15.74 20.53
N LEU A 4 -9.49 -15.05 20.79
CA LEU A 4 -9.28 -13.75 20.20
C LEU A 4 -8.97 -13.95 18.71
N ILE A 5 -9.83 -13.41 17.87
CA ILE A 5 -9.61 -13.41 16.43
C ILE A 5 -8.86 -12.15 16.08
N SER A 6 -7.64 -12.31 15.63
CA SER A 6 -6.85 -11.19 15.13
C SER A 6 -7.29 -10.85 13.71
N ILE A 7 -7.45 -9.56 13.44
CA ILE A 7 -7.90 -9.07 12.14
C ILE A 7 -6.88 -8.06 11.63
N LEU A 8 -6.40 -8.29 10.42
CA LEU A 8 -5.54 -7.35 9.73
C LEU A 8 -6.37 -6.21 9.14
N THR A 9 -6.06 -4.99 9.54
CA THR A 9 -6.74 -3.79 9.09
C THR A 9 -5.75 -2.86 8.41
N ALA A 10 -6.13 -2.30 7.29
CA ALA A 10 -5.34 -1.29 6.60
C ALA A 10 -6.12 0.02 6.54
N VAL A 11 -5.50 1.09 6.96
CA VAL A 11 -6.04 2.45 6.81
C VAL A 11 -5.25 3.13 5.69
N LEU A 12 -5.97 3.58 4.67
CA LEU A 12 -5.39 4.25 3.51
C LEU A 12 -5.62 5.75 3.62
N THR A 13 -4.53 6.50 3.59
CA THR A 13 -4.58 7.96 3.51
C THR A 13 -3.84 8.38 2.25
N LEU A 14 -4.55 9.05 1.35
CA LEU A 14 -3.98 9.52 0.09
C LEU A 14 -4.16 11.02 -0.03
N SER A 15 -3.14 11.69 -0.52
CA SER A 15 -3.21 13.09 -0.92
C SER A 15 -2.55 13.27 -2.27
N ILE A 16 -3.02 14.25 -3.01
CA ILE A 16 -2.40 14.62 -4.29
C ILE A 16 -1.61 15.90 -4.04
N VAL A 17 -0.31 15.81 -4.29
CA VAL A 17 0.56 16.96 -4.19
C VAL A 17 0.69 17.55 -5.58
N ALA A 18 0.21 18.77 -5.75
CA ALA A 18 0.37 19.49 -7.01
C ALA A 18 1.83 19.88 -7.17
N SER A 19 2.36 19.65 -8.36
CA SER A 19 3.68 20.17 -8.67
C SER A 19 3.63 21.70 -8.57
N ALA A 20 4.67 22.26 -7.95
CA ALA A 20 4.72 23.70 -7.70
C ALA A 20 4.41 24.50 -8.96
N SER A 21 3.59 25.52 -8.79
CA SER A 21 3.28 26.43 -9.89
C SER A 21 4.56 27.03 -10.45
N VAL A 22 4.63 27.03 -11.76
CA VAL A 22 5.76 27.57 -12.50
C VAL A 22 5.90 29.05 -12.16
N THR A 23 7.05 29.42 -11.59
CA THR A 23 7.43 30.81 -11.54
C THR A 23 8.03 31.15 -12.88
N GLU A 24 7.84 32.41 -13.34
CA GLU A 24 8.28 32.85 -14.66
C GLU A 24 9.76 32.65 -14.96
N ASN A 25 10.56 32.37 -13.96
CA ASN A 25 12.01 32.17 -14.07
C ASN A 25 12.45 30.71 -13.97
N SER A 26 11.55 29.75 -13.89
CA SER A 26 11.89 28.35 -13.78
C SER A 26 11.94 27.71 -15.15
N VAL A 27 12.95 28.03 -15.90
CA VAL A 27 13.02 27.68 -17.33
C VAL A 27 13.33 26.23 -17.61
N GLU A 28 13.75 25.42 -16.65
CA GLU A 28 14.20 24.07 -16.94
C GLU A 28 13.79 23.02 -15.92
N TYR A 29 12.96 23.38 -14.96
CA TYR A 29 12.61 22.46 -13.88
C TYR A 29 11.42 21.55 -14.20
N ASP A 30 10.75 21.83 -15.29
CA ASP A 30 9.54 21.11 -15.69
C ASP A 30 9.81 19.77 -16.32
N LEU A 31 11.08 19.44 -16.51
CA LEU A 31 11.47 18.20 -17.17
C LEU A 31 11.50 17.01 -16.23
N TYR A 32 11.39 17.23 -14.92
CA TYR A 32 11.44 16.17 -13.96
C TYR A 32 10.09 15.91 -13.34
N GLN A 33 9.39 14.94 -13.89
CA GLN A 33 8.18 14.42 -13.26
C GLN A 33 8.56 13.73 -11.96
N GLN A 34 7.89 14.11 -10.87
CA GLN A 34 8.08 13.43 -9.60
C GLN A 34 7.31 12.12 -9.58
N ASN A 35 7.91 11.09 -9.01
CA ASN A 35 7.22 9.83 -8.81
C ASN A 35 6.18 9.96 -7.70
N ALA A 36 5.06 9.29 -7.89
CA ALA A 36 4.12 9.10 -6.80
C ALA A 36 4.70 8.12 -5.79
N VAL A 37 4.37 8.28 -4.53
CA VAL A 37 4.89 7.46 -3.45
C VAL A 37 3.78 7.08 -2.50
N ILE A 38 3.71 5.81 -2.16
CA ILE A 38 2.86 5.32 -1.08
C ILE A 38 3.77 4.80 0.03
N HIS A 39 3.67 5.41 1.20
CA HIS A 39 4.39 5.00 2.38
C HIS A 39 3.59 3.93 3.11
N ILE A 40 4.24 2.85 3.50
CA ILE A 40 3.59 1.72 4.16
C ILE A 40 4.15 1.60 5.57
N SER A 41 3.28 1.63 6.56
CA SER A 41 3.65 1.47 7.96
C SER A 41 3.00 0.23 8.55
N ASN A 42 3.81 -0.59 9.19
CA ASN A 42 3.33 -1.75 9.93
C ASN A 42 3.17 -1.37 11.40
N ARG A 43 1.92 -1.15 11.83
CA ARG A 43 1.58 -0.77 13.20
C ARG A 43 1.27 -1.99 14.07
N SER A 44 1.80 -3.15 13.71
CA SER A 44 1.51 -4.40 14.43
C SER A 44 2.79 -5.06 14.89
N ASP A 45 2.63 -6.12 15.68
CA ASP A 45 3.73 -6.99 16.12
C ASP A 45 3.99 -8.14 15.14
N TYR A 46 3.27 -8.16 14.03
CA TYR A 46 3.43 -9.16 12.98
C TYR A 46 4.46 -8.69 11.96
N THR A 47 5.09 -9.63 11.28
CA THR A 47 5.82 -9.34 10.05
C THR A 47 4.80 -9.36 8.93
N ILE A 48 4.72 -8.30 8.15
CA ILE A 48 3.79 -8.23 7.04
C ILE A 48 4.52 -8.29 5.70
N THR A 49 3.91 -8.98 4.75
CA THR A 49 4.32 -8.95 3.35
C THR A 49 3.18 -8.35 2.56
N VAL A 50 3.45 -7.21 1.94
CA VAL A 50 2.44 -6.46 1.18
C VAL A 50 2.76 -6.59 -0.30
N LYS A 51 1.82 -7.11 -1.06
CA LYS A 51 1.87 -7.13 -2.52
C LYS A 51 0.98 -6.02 -3.05
N VAL A 52 1.56 -5.13 -3.84
CA VAL A 52 0.81 -4.12 -4.57
C VAL A 52 0.48 -4.70 -5.94
N MET A 53 -0.80 -4.85 -6.21
CA MET A 53 -1.32 -5.50 -7.42
C MET A 53 -1.96 -4.47 -8.33
N ARG A 54 -1.75 -4.60 -9.63
CA ARG A 54 -2.48 -3.79 -10.61
C ARG A 54 -3.90 -4.31 -10.75
N ILE A 55 -4.87 -3.41 -10.81
CA ILE A 55 -6.26 -3.81 -11.12
C ILE A 55 -6.34 -4.45 -12.52
N SER A 56 -5.52 -3.96 -13.44
CA SER A 56 -5.43 -4.52 -14.81
C SER A 56 -4.80 -5.91 -14.85
N GLY A 57 -4.22 -6.34 -13.74
CA GLY A 57 -3.57 -7.64 -13.60
C GLY A 57 -2.07 -7.54 -13.38
N GLY A 58 -1.56 -8.43 -12.58
CA GLY A 58 -0.12 -8.55 -12.33
C GLY A 58 0.36 -7.88 -11.07
N LEU A 59 1.47 -8.39 -10.57
CA LEU A 59 2.16 -7.86 -9.42
C LEU A 59 2.96 -6.62 -9.81
N TYR A 60 2.80 -5.53 -9.05
CA TYR A 60 3.60 -4.33 -9.24
C TYR A 60 4.81 -4.30 -8.32
N ALA A 61 4.62 -4.54 -7.04
CA ALA A 61 5.70 -4.49 -6.06
C ALA A 61 5.38 -5.35 -4.84
N THR A 62 6.43 -5.81 -4.16
CA THR A 62 6.32 -6.54 -2.89
C THR A 62 7.23 -5.89 -1.87
N ARG A 63 6.71 -5.75 -0.64
CA ARG A 63 7.49 -5.26 0.50
C ARG A 63 7.25 -6.15 1.70
N THR A 64 8.34 -6.55 2.36
CA THR A 64 8.28 -7.27 3.62
C THR A 64 8.72 -6.31 4.71
N ILE A 65 7.86 -6.11 5.71
CA ILE A 65 8.06 -5.10 6.74
C ILE A 65 7.94 -5.76 8.10
N GLY A 66 9.01 -5.67 8.89
CA GLY A 66 9.02 -6.21 10.25
C GLY A 66 8.07 -5.45 11.18
N PRO A 67 7.89 -5.97 12.42
CA PRO A 67 7.03 -5.32 13.42
C PRO A 67 7.42 -3.85 13.60
N ARG A 68 6.42 -2.98 13.55
CA ARG A 68 6.58 -1.53 13.76
C ARG A 68 7.47 -0.84 12.73
N GLY A 69 7.81 -1.54 11.64
CA GLY A 69 8.63 -0.99 10.57
C GLY A 69 7.81 -0.26 9.51
N SER A 70 8.52 0.27 8.54
CA SER A 70 7.92 0.98 7.42
C SER A 70 8.71 0.74 6.14
N SER A 71 8.05 1.02 5.02
CA SER A 71 8.63 0.93 3.69
C SER A 71 7.87 1.87 2.77
N SER A 72 8.28 1.95 1.51
CA SER A 72 7.58 2.77 0.53
C SER A 72 7.62 2.12 -0.83
N VAL A 73 6.66 2.50 -1.69
CA VAL A 73 6.57 2.07 -3.07
C VAL A 73 6.45 3.31 -3.94
N SER A 74 7.30 3.40 -4.96
CA SER A 74 7.28 4.49 -5.92
C SER A 74 6.55 4.08 -7.19
N PHE A 75 5.85 5.04 -7.80
CA PHE A 75 5.09 4.82 -9.04
C PHE A 75 5.51 5.89 -10.04
N GLU A 76 5.89 5.44 -11.23
CA GLU A 76 6.28 6.35 -12.30
C GLU A 76 5.10 6.78 -13.18
N LYS A 77 4.00 6.07 -13.11
CA LYS A 77 2.79 6.29 -13.91
C LYS A 77 1.55 6.15 -13.07
N SER A 78 0.51 6.84 -13.48
CA SER A 78 -0.82 6.71 -12.90
C SER A 78 -1.37 5.30 -13.10
N GLY A 79 -2.19 4.86 -12.18
CA GLY A 79 -2.86 3.57 -12.27
C GLY A 79 -3.73 3.27 -11.07
N ASP A 80 -4.44 2.15 -11.17
CA ASP A 80 -5.29 1.64 -10.11
C ASP A 80 -4.69 0.35 -9.56
N PHE A 81 -4.64 0.28 -8.25
CA PHE A 81 -3.99 -0.80 -7.53
C PHE A 81 -4.84 -1.29 -6.37
N TYR A 82 -4.48 -2.44 -5.85
CA TYR A 82 -4.97 -2.97 -4.58
C TYR A 82 -3.86 -3.73 -3.89
N THR A 83 -4.04 -4.08 -2.64
CA THR A 83 -3.04 -4.83 -1.90
C THR A 83 -3.52 -6.22 -1.55
N LYS A 84 -2.59 -7.15 -1.53
CA LYS A 84 -2.75 -8.44 -0.87
C LYS A 84 -1.70 -8.49 0.23
N THR A 85 -2.10 -8.83 1.44
CA THR A 85 -1.21 -8.79 2.58
C THR A 85 -1.22 -10.09 3.34
N LYS A 86 -0.03 -10.54 3.72
CA LYS A 86 0.19 -11.65 4.63
C LYS A 86 0.78 -11.10 5.91
N ALA A 87 0.20 -11.46 7.05
CA ALA A 87 0.73 -11.10 8.36
C ALA A 87 1.07 -12.37 9.12
N GLU A 88 2.29 -12.45 9.62
CA GLU A 88 2.81 -13.63 10.31
C GLU A 88 3.35 -13.28 11.69
N LYS A 89 2.96 -14.05 12.68
CA LYS A 89 3.52 -13.98 14.03
C LYS A 89 3.48 -15.35 14.65
N GLY A 90 4.65 -15.94 14.90
CA GLY A 90 4.73 -17.32 15.39
C GLY A 90 4.07 -18.28 14.39
N LEU A 91 3.06 -19.00 14.86
CA LEU A 91 2.31 -19.95 14.03
C LEU A 91 1.07 -19.33 13.41
N GLU A 92 0.76 -18.07 13.72
CA GLU A 92 -0.40 -17.39 13.18
C GLU A 92 -0.06 -16.72 11.85
N THR A 93 -0.91 -16.94 10.86
CA THR A 93 -0.80 -16.29 9.55
C THR A 93 -2.18 -15.81 9.12
N LEU A 94 -2.24 -14.55 8.70
CA LEU A 94 -3.46 -13.90 8.22
C LEU A 94 -3.24 -13.44 6.79
N TYR A 95 -4.26 -13.61 5.94
CA TYR A 95 -4.22 -13.14 4.56
C TYR A 95 -5.41 -12.24 4.29
N LYS A 96 -5.15 -11.08 3.73
CA LYS A 96 -6.19 -10.08 3.43
C LYS A 96 -5.98 -9.43 2.07
N LYS A 97 -7.09 -9.08 1.44
CA LYS A 97 -7.13 -8.24 0.25
C LYS A 97 -7.68 -6.88 0.66
N GLY A 98 -6.95 -5.83 0.36
CA GLY A 98 -7.37 -4.46 0.62
C GLY A 98 -8.24 -3.89 -0.49
N SER A 99 -8.80 -2.72 -0.23
CA SER A 99 -9.57 -1.97 -1.23
C SER A 99 -8.66 -1.42 -2.32
N SER A 100 -9.25 -1.18 -3.47
CA SER A 100 -8.52 -0.53 -4.57
C SER A 100 -8.24 0.94 -4.25
N PHE A 101 -7.17 1.44 -4.81
CA PHE A 101 -6.80 2.84 -4.70
C PHE A 101 -6.20 3.32 -6.03
N ASN A 102 -6.34 4.60 -6.27
CA ASN A 102 -5.80 5.23 -7.46
C ASN A 102 -4.51 5.97 -7.12
N VAL A 103 -3.53 5.82 -7.98
CA VAL A 103 -2.28 6.58 -7.91
C VAL A 103 -2.26 7.50 -9.11
N TYR A 104 -2.09 8.78 -8.84
CA TYR A 104 -1.96 9.81 -9.87
C TYR A 104 -0.48 10.19 -10.00
N CYS A 105 0.02 10.16 -11.21
CA CYS A 105 1.42 10.52 -11.48
C CYS A 105 1.51 11.08 -12.88
N GLU A 106 1.35 12.42 -12.98
CA GLU A 106 1.33 13.16 -14.21
C GLU A 106 2.23 14.39 -14.09
N ALA A 107 2.37 15.11 -15.20
CA ALA A 107 3.22 16.30 -15.23
C ALA A 107 2.76 17.41 -14.28
N ASP A 108 1.46 17.46 -13.96
CA ASP A 108 0.86 18.49 -13.13
C ASP A 108 0.70 18.10 -11.65
N GLY A 109 1.05 16.89 -11.29
CA GLY A 109 0.96 16.47 -9.89
C GLY A 109 1.22 14.98 -9.70
N TYR A 110 1.29 14.57 -8.44
CA TYR A 110 1.53 13.19 -8.08
C TYR A 110 0.88 12.86 -6.74
N THR A 111 0.55 11.59 -6.56
CA THR A 111 0.03 11.10 -5.28
C THR A 111 1.18 10.89 -4.30
N GLU A 112 0.98 11.40 -3.10
CA GLU A 112 1.78 11.02 -1.94
C GLU A 112 0.80 10.57 -0.87
N GLY A 113 0.90 9.32 -0.45
CA GLY A 113 -0.06 8.75 0.46
C GLY A 113 0.54 7.77 1.42
N ALA A 114 -0.28 7.23 2.29
CA ALA A 114 0.15 6.28 3.31
C ALA A 114 -0.86 5.16 3.49
N LEU A 115 -0.33 3.95 3.69
CA LEU A 115 -1.08 2.79 4.11
C LEU A 115 -0.57 2.40 5.49
N GLU A 116 -1.47 2.28 6.44
CA GLU A 116 -1.13 1.80 7.77
C GLU A 116 -1.82 0.46 8.02
N PHE A 117 -1.04 -0.53 8.40
CA PHE A 117 -1.52 -1.87 8.66
C PHE A 117 -1.56 -2.15 10.15
N TYR A 118 -2.69 -2.63 10.61
CA TYR A 118 -2.94 -2.99 12.00
C TYR A 118 -3.42 -4.43 12.08
N VAL A 119 -3.07 -5.11 13.14
CA VAL A 119 -3.69 -6.40 13.48
C VAL A 119 -4.38 -6.21 14.81
N SER A 120 -5.70 -6.41 14.82
CA SER A 120 -6.52 -6.22 16.02
C SER A 120 -7.42 -7.42 16.25
N GLY A 121 -7.91 -7.55 17.47
CA GLY A 121 -8.87 -8.60 17.82
C GLY A 121 -10.31 -8.27 17.47
N TYR A 122 -10.59 -7.08 16.94
CA TYR A 122 -11.95 -6.60 16.68
C TYR A 122 -12.02 -5.85 15.36
N GLY A 123 -13.21 -5.88 14.78
CA GLY A 123 -13.50 -5.20 13.54
C GLY A 123 -13.07 -5.99 12.32
N SER A 124 -13.61 -5.63 11.18
CA SER A 124 -13.19 -6.21 9.92
C SER A 124 -12.98 -5.10 8.92
N SER A 125 -11.82 -5.03 8.35
CA SER A 125 -11.58 -4.25 7.16
C SER A 125 -10.82 -5.12 6.19
N GLY A 126 -11.16 -4.98 4.93
CA GLY A 126 -10.62 -5.81 3.90
C GLY A 126 -11.27 -7.20 3.88
N GLN A 127 -10.95 -7.94 2.86
CA GLN A 127 -11.49 -9.26 2.60
C GLN A 127 -10.46 -10.32 2.95
N SER A 128 -10.84 -11.33 3.74
CA SER A 128 -9.98 -12.49 3.97
C SER A 128 -9.83 -13.27 2.68
N ILE A 129 -8.61 -13.66 2.37
CA ILE A 129 -8.31 -14.48 1.20
C ILE A 129 -7.52 -15.71 1.62
N SER A 130 -7.46 -16.71 0.74
CA SER A 130 -6.68 -17.91 0.96
C SER A 130 -5.20 -17.65 0.70
N ARG A 131 -4.35 -18.53 1.20
CA ARG A 131 -2.93 -18.52 0.88
C ARG A 131 -2.71 -18.63 -0.63
N ALA A 132 -3.46 -19.51 -1.29
CA ALA A 132 -3.34 -19.69 -2.75
C ALA A 132 -3.65 -18.40 -3.49
N GLU A 133 -4.69 -17.67 -3.06
CA GLU A 133 -5.04 -16.38 -3.66
C GLU A 133 -3.95 -15.32 -3.42
N PHE A 134 -3.37 -15.31 -2.22
CA PHE A 134 -2.26 -14.41 -1.91
C PHE A 134 -1.04 -14.68 -2.81
N GLU A 135 -0.76 -15.94 -3.08
CA GLU A 135 0.41 -16.33 -3.86
C GLU A 135 0.28 -16.05 -5.36
N LYS A 136 -0.94 -15.83 -5.85
CA LYS A 136 -1.15 -15.45 -7.26
C LYS A 136 -0.65 -14.04 -7.52
N ASN A 137 0.11 -13.88 -8.59
CA ASN A 137 0.67 -12.59 -8.99
C ASN A 137 -0.01 -12.04 -10.25
N TYR A 138 -1.20 -12.52 -10.54
CA TYR A 138 -1.98 -12.09 -11.71
C TYR A 138 -3.46 -11.96 -11.38
#